data_6384c2fe968620c0a52d927d57e256be
#
_entry.id   6384c2fe968620c0a52d927d57e256be
#
_cell.length_a   1.000
_cell.length_b   1.000
_cell.length_c   1.000
_cell.angle_alpha   90.00
_cell.angle_beta   90.00
_cell.angle_gamma   90.00
#
_symmetry.space_group_name_H-M   'P 1'
#
loop_
_entity.id
_entity.type
_entity.pdbx_description
1 polymer ?
#
loop_
_entity_poly.entity_id
_entity_poly.type
_entity_poly.pdbx_seq_one_letter_code
_entity_poly.pdbx_strand_id
1 'polypeptide(L)'
;LKTHLAMVHSRFSTNTFPSWDRAQPCRYMCHNGEINTLKGNINLMRARQGMASSPLFGKKLKKLFPIAEPDCSDSGSFDNVLEFLIMSGRKIPEAIMMMIPEAWQNDKEMSLKKKAFYEYSSSFMEPWDGPASIVFTDGKMVGAVLDRNGLRPSRFYVTDNDKVIMASEVGVLPVNPRNVVSKGRLQPGKMFLIDFEKGKLISDEEIKKDVASQHPYKEWNSNQIVNLKDLSASKNEEIQEDLIPKMQAFGYTTETLEFMLLPLVTELRDPLGSVSYTHLRA
;
A
#
# COMPACT_ATOMS: atom_id res chain seq x y z
N LEU A 1 -20.34 18.06 -20.13
CA LEU A 1 -19.98 16.65 -20.40
C LEU A 1 -20.97 15.74 -19.68
N LYS A 2 -21.62 14.83 -20.41
CA LYS A 2 -22.38 13.74 -19.79
C LYS A 2 -21.37 12.63 -19.46
N THR A 3 -21.27 12.27 -18.20
CA THR A 3 -20.39 11.18 -17.73
C THR A 3 -21.08 10.44 -16.58
N HIS A 4 -20.76 9.17 -16.42
CA HIS A 4 -21.23 8.35 -15.29
C HIS A 4 -20.26 8.39 -14.11
N LEU A 5 -19.04 8.92 -14.29
CA LEU A 5 -18.03 9.05 -13.25
C LEU A 5 -17.35 10.42 -13.32
N ALA A 6 -17.14 11.03 -12.17
CA ALA A 6 -16.25 12.18 -12.01
C ALA A 6 -15.40 11.99 -10.76
N MET A 7 -14.08 12.02 -10.92
CA MET A 7 -13.10 12.12 -9.83
C MET A 7 -12.58 13.54 -9.77
N VAL A 8 -12.60 14.13 -8.59
CA VAL A 8 -12.24 15.55 -8.39
C VAL A 8 -11.27 15.65 -7.21
N HIS A 9 -10.22 16.42 -7.36
CA HIS A 9 -9.27 16.72 -6.31
C HIS A 9 -8.91 18.20 -6.32
N SER A 10 -8.83 18.84 -5.15
CA SER A 10 -8.64 20.29 -5.04
C SER A 10 -7.16 20.72 -5.00
N ARG A 11 -6.23 19.79 -4.87
CA ARG A 11 -4.78 20.08 -4.72
C ARG A 11 -3.95 19.27 -5.70
N PHE A 12 -2.73 19.78 -6.01
CA PHE A 12 -1.76 19.07 -6.84
C PHE A 12 -1.10 17.93 -6.07
N SER A 13 -0.38 18.26 -5.02
CA SER A 13 0.26 17.29 -4.13
C SER A 13 0.66 17.95 -2.82
N THR A 14 1.01 17.16 -1.82
CA THR A 14 1.57 17.61 -0.55
C THR A 14 3.10 17.49 -0.60
N ASN A 15 3.83 18.40 0.04
CA ASN A 15 5.29 18.37 0.18
C ASN A 15 6.11 18.37 -1.12
N THR A 16 5.52 18.79 -2.24
CA THR A 16 6.22 18.95 -3.52
C THR A 16 5.84 20.28 -4.16
N PHE A 17 6.70 20.81 -5.01
CA PHE A 17 6.34 21.97 -5.84
C PHE A 17 5.15 21.58 -6.75
N PRO A 18 4.10 22.41 -6.80
CA PRO A 18 2.95 22.15 -7.65
C PRO A 18 3.35 22.22 -9.13
N SER A 19 2.93 21.22 -9.89
CA SER A 19 3.12 21.15 -11.34
C SER A 19 1.98 20.34 -11.95
N TRP A 20 1.71 20.52 -13.23
CA TRP A 20 0.58 19.86 -13.88
C TRP A 20 0.73 18.33 -13.95
N ASP A 21 1.95 17.82 -14.02
CA ASP A 21 2.26 16.39 -13.98
C ASP A 21 1.96 15.74 -12.61
N ARG A 22 1.83 16.56 -11.56
CA ARG A 22 1.46 16.14 -10.19
C ARG A 22 0.03 16.45 -9.83
N ALA A 23 -0.75 16.99 -10.79
CA ALA A 23 -2.15 17.29 -10.57
C ALA A 23 -2.95 16.01 -10.40
N GLN A 24 -3.86 16.03 -9.42
CA GLN A 24 -4.78 14.93 -9.18
C GLN A 24 -6.18 15.27 -9.72
N PRO A 25 -6.96 14.29 -10.14
CA PRO A 25 -6.70 12.84 -10.19
C PRO A 25 -5.56 12.47 -11.14
N CYS A 26 -4.77 11.46 -10.75
CA CYS A 26 -3.82 10.81 -11.62
C CYS A 26 -4.55 9.97 -12.69
N ARG A 27 -3.90 8.98 -13.32
CA ARG A 27 -4.54 8.17 -14.37
C ARG A 27 -5.58 7.19 -13.83
N TYR A 28 -5.28 6.54 -12.71
CA TYR A 28 -6.12 5.51 -12.10
C TYR A 28 -6.65 5.89 -10.74
N MET A 29 -6.04 6.86 -10.07
CA MET A 29 -6.42 7.16 -8.70
C MET A 29 -6.35 8.64 -8.35
N CYS A 30 -6.96 9.00 -7.23
CA CYS A 30 -6.67 10.21 -6.48
C CYS A 30 -6.53 9.88 -4.99
N HIS A 31 -5.71 10.65 -4.30
CA HIS A 31 -5.26 10.38 -2.95
C HIS A 31 -5.36 11.62 -2.07
N ASN A 32 -6.00 11.46 -0.93
CA ASN A 32 -5.98 12.43 0.16
C ASN A 32 -5.23 11.84 1.34
N GLY A 33 -4.00 12.31 1.57
CA GLY A 33 -3.14 11.81 2.64
C GLY A 33 -1.67 11.92 2.29
N GLU A 34 -0.88 11.00 2.83
CA GLU A 34 0.57 10.91 2.59
C GLU A 34 1.02 9.45 2.72
N ILE A 35 1.82 8.98 1.78
CA ILE A 35 2.43 7.65 1.83
C ILE A 35 3.79 7.77 2.52
N ASN A 36 3.86 7.39 3.78
CA ASN A 36 5.05 7.53 4.61
C ASN A 36 6.18 6.56 4.23
N THR A 37 5.83 5.42 3.64
CA THR A 37 6.78 4.37 3.23
C THR A 37 7.36 4.57 1.83
N LEU A 38 7.05 5.68 1.18
CA LEU A 38 7.34 5.97 -0.23
C LEU A 38 8.76 5.63 -0.67
N LYS A 39 9.78 6.08 0.09
CA LYS A 39 11.19 5.85 -0.25
C LYS A 39 11.53 4.35 -0.31
N GLY A 40 11.05 3.59 0.66
CA GLY A 40 11.21 2.14 0.71
C GLY A 40 10.51 1.47 -0.47
N ASN A 41 9.25 1.82 -0.72
CA ASN A 41 8.46 1.26 -1.82
C ASN A 41 9.14 1.50 -3.19
N ILE A 42 9.61 2.73 -3.46
CA ILE A 42 10.32 3.05 -4.71
C ILE A 42 11.62 2.24 -4.84
N ASN A 43 12.42 2.16 -3.77
CA ASN A 43 13.68 1.43 -3.79
C ASN A 43 13.46 -0.06 -4.04
N LEU A 44 12.46 -0.68 -3.43
CA LEU A 44 12.13 -2.09 -3.61
C LEU A 44 11.54 -2.35 -5.01
N MET A 45 10.73 -1.43 -5.55
CA MET A 45 10.30 -1.51 -6.94
C MET A 45 11.50 -1.48 -7.92
N ARG A 46 12.47 -0.59 -7.69
CA ARG A 46 13.70 -0.55 -8.50
C ARG A 46 14.52 -1.83 -8.38
N ALA A 47 14.68 -2.36 -7.19
CA ALA A 47 15.40 -3.62 -6.97
C ALA A 47 14.77 -4.79 -7.75
N ARG A 48 13.45 -4.88 -7.81
CA ARG A 48 12.72 -5.92 -8.55
C ARG A 48 12.86 -5.81 -10.07
N GLN A 49 13.14 -4.62 -10.60
CA GLN A 49 13.25 -4.42 -12.06
C GLN A 49 14.33 -5.31 -12.69
N GLY A 50 15.39 -5.64 -11.94
CA GLY A 50 16.46 -6.52 -12.41
C GLY A 50 16.00 -7.95 -12.70
N MET A 51 14.97 -8.43 -11.99
CA MET A 51 14.42 -9.78 -12.11
C MET A 51 13.05 -9.80 -12.84
N ALA A 52 12.50 -8.63 -13.15
CA ALA A 52 11.16 -8.52 -13.72
C ALA A 52 11.10 -9.14 -15.11
N SER A 53 10.10 -9.98 -15.34
CA SER A 53 9.76 -10.53 -16.63
C SER A 53 8.25 -10.52 -16.83
N SER A 54 7.79 -10.39 -18.06
CA SER A 54 6.37 -10.40 -18.37
C SER A 54 6.14 -10.93 -19.78
N PRO A 55 5.31 -11.96 -19.96
CA PRO A 55 4.92 -12.43 -21.27
C PRO A 55 4.17 -11.35 -22.09
N LEU A 56 3.41 -10.47 -21.39
CA LEU A 56 2.62 -9.42 -22.03
C LEU A 56 3.50 -8.32 -22.63
N PHE A 57 4.55 -7.91 -21.93
CA PHE A 57 5.45 -6.84 -22.39
C PHE A 57 6.66 -7.38 -23.17
N GLY A 58 7.08 -8.62 -22.92
CA GLY A 58 8.26 -9.21 -23.52
C GLY A 58 9.49 -8.31 -23.39
N LYS A 59 10.24 -8.15 -24.48
CA LYS A 59 11.45 -7.29 -24.51
C LYS A 59 11.15 -5.79 -24.28
N LYS A 60 9.90 -5.35 -24.44
CA LYS A 60 9.49 -3.95 -24.24
C LYS A 60 9.39 -3.58 -22.77
N LEU A 61 9.36 -4.55 -21.83
CA LEU A 61 9.29 -4.31 -20.39
C LEU A 61 10.35 -3.33 -19.92
N LYS A 62 11.58 -3.45 -20.41
CA LYS A 62 12.69 -2.55 -20.05
C LYS A 62 12.45 -1.08 -20.38
N LYS A 63 11.54 -0.77 -21.32
CA LYS A 63 11.19 0.61 -21.68
C LYS A 63 10.29 1.28 -20.63
N LEU A 64 9.69 0.49 -19.72
CA LEU A 64 8.85 0.99 -18.65
C LEU A 64 9.66 1.32 -17.39
N PHE A 65 10.96 1.07 -17.38
CA PHE A 65 11.80 1.32 -16.21
C PHE A 65 12.40 2.73 -16.22
N PRO A 66 12.45 3.42 -15.09
CA PRO A 66 11.90 3.00 -13.80
C PRO A 66 10.36 3.10 -13.77
N ILE A 67 9.68 2.11 -13.14
CA ILE A 67 8.22 2.07 -13.04
C ILE A 67 7.69 3.28 -12.25
N ALA A 68 8.25 3.54 -11.09
CA ALA A 68 7.99 4.78 -10.36
C ALA A 68 8.95 5.86 -10.90
N GLU A 69 8.39 6.93 -11.47
CA GLU A 69 9.16 8.03 -12.04
C GLU A 69 10.00 8.74 -10.97
N PRO A 70 11.25 9.13 -11.31
CA PRO A 70 12.06 9.96 -10.42
C PRO A 70 11.36 11.29 -10.11
N ASP A 71 11.56 11.76 -8.89
CA ASP A 71 11.05 13.06 -8.40
C ASP A 71 9.51 13.23 -8.48
N CYS A 72 8.79 12.13 -8.63
CA CYS A 72 7.33 12.13 -8.61
C CYS A 72 6.79 12.31 -7.18
N SER A 73 5.52 12.74 -7.06
CA SER A 73 4.83 12.75 -5.77
C SER A 73 4.57 11.32 -5.28
N ASP A 74 4.21 11.18 -4.00
CA ASP A 74 3.76 9.92 -3.43
C ASP A 74 2.57 9.33 -4.20
N SER A 75 1.58 10.16 -4.48
CA SER A 75 0.38 9.80 -5.25
C SER A 75 0.74 9.38 -6.67
N GLY A 76 1.61 10.11 -7.35
CA GLY A 76 2.04 9.78 -8.71
C GLY A 76 2.86 8.48 -8.74
N SER A 77 3.73 8.27 -7.77
CA SER A 77 4.49 7.01 -7.65
C SER A 77 3.58 5.81 -7.38
N PHE A 78 2.56 5.99 -6.52
CA PHE A 78 1.53 4.97 -6.29
C PHE A 78 0.76 4.67 -7.58
N ASP A 79 0.31 5.70 -8.30
CA ASP A 79 -0.43 5.57 -9.56
C ASP A 79 0.38 4.84 -10.63
N ASN A 80 1.69 5.14 -10.76
CA ASN A 80 2.58 4.44 -11.69
C ASN A 80 2.65 2.93 -11.40
N VAL A 81 2.78 2.55 -10.12
CA VAL A 81 2.83 1.13 -9.74
C VAL A 81 1.47 0.47 -9.92
N LEU A 82 0.38 1.14 -9.57
CA LEU A 82 -0.98 0.67 -9.80
C LEU A 82 -1.24 0.42 -11.30
N GLU A 83 -0.90 1.38 -12.16
CA GLU A 83 -1.00 1.25 -13.62
C GLU A 83 -0.20 0.04 -14.11
N PHE A 84 1.04 -0.11 -13.66
CA PHE A 84 1.89 -1.23 -14.02
C PHE A 84 1.27 -2.59 -13.66
N LEU A 85 0.70 -2.71 -12.45
CA LEU A 85 0.03 -3.93 -12.00
C LEU A 85 -1.20 -4.26 -12.87
N ILE A 86 -2.03 -3.25 -13.17
CA ILE A 86 -3.22 -3.41 -14.02
C ILE A 86 -2.80 -3.80 -15.45
N MET A 87 -1.83 -3.10 -16.03
CA MET A 87 -1.32 -3.40 -17.36
C MET A 87 -0.60 -4.74 -17.45
N SER A 88 -0.14 -5.26 -16.32
CA SER A 88 0.42 -6.62 -16.19
C SER A 88 -0.66 -7.71 -16.10
N GLY A 89 -1.95 -7.34 -16.19
CA GLY A 89 -3.08 -8.27 -16.24
C GLY A 89 -3.80 -8.46 -14.90
N ARG A 90 -3.47 -7.70 -13.85
CA ARG A 90 -4.19 -7.76 -12.57
C ARG A 90 -5.46 -6.93 -12.62
N LYS A 91 -6.51 -7.41 -11.96
CA LYS A 91 -7.71 -6.60 -11.74
C LYS A 91 -7.41 -5.49 -10.74
N ILE A 92 -8.06 -4.32 -10.91
CA ILE A 92 -7.80 -3.17 -10.04
C ILE A 92 -8.06 -3.46 -8.55
N PRO A 93 -9.11 -4.18 -8.12
CA PRO A 93 -9.28 -4.53 -6.71
C PRO A 93 -8.14 -5.40 -6.16
N GLU A 94 -7.63 -6.34 -6.96
CA GLU A 94 -6.48 -7.18 -6.60
C GLU A 94 -5.22 -6.34 -6.40
N ALA A 95 -4.92 -5.45 -7.34
CA ALA A 95 -3.76 -4.57 -7.28
C ALA A 95 -3.81 -3.66 -6.04
N ILE A 96 -4.97 -3.09 -5.74
CA ILE A 96 -5.19 -2.27 -4.53
C ILE A 96 -5.01 -3.10 -3.26
N MET A 97 -5.54 -4.31 -3.19
CA MET A 97 -5.34 -5.19 -2.02
C MET A 97 -3.86 -5.58 -1.81
N MET A 98 -3.09 -5.69 -2.88
CA MET A 98 -1.64 -5.92 -2.79
C MET A 98 -0.90 -4.71 -2.25
N MET A 99 -1.24 -3.51 -2.72
CA MET A 99 -0.56 -2.27 -2.35
C MET A 99 -0.99 -1.75 -0.96
N ILE A 100 -2.26 -1.91 -0.61
CA ILE A 100 -2.84 -1.49 0.68
C ILE A 100 -3.49 -2.71 1.36
N PRO A 101 -2.69 -3.62 1.90
CA PRO A 101 -3.22 -4.77 2.60
C PRO A 101 -3.85 -4.36 3.94
N GLU A 102 -4.92 -5.04 4.33
CA GLU A 102 -5.40 -4.97 5.70
C GLU A 102 -4.42 -5.69 6.67
N ALA A 103 -4.61 -5.49 7.98
CA ALA A 103 -3.79 -6.13 9.00
C ALA A 103 -4.13 -7.64 9.08
N TRP A 104 -3.39 -8.48 8.36
CA TRP A 104 -3.72 -9.89 8.15
C TRP A 104 -2.93 -10.89 9.01
N GLN A 105 -1.69 -10.55 9.39
CA GLN A 105 -0.76 -11.52 10.00
C GLN A 105 -1.29 -12.10 11.31
N ASN A 106 -1.77 -11.26 12.21
CA ASN A 106 -2.24 -11.64 13.54
C ASN A 106 -3.78 -11.76 13.65
N ASP A 107 -4.50 -11.57 12.55
CA ASP A 107 -5.96 -11.70 12.54
C ASP A 107 -6.36 -13.17 12.59
N LYS A 108 -6.90 -13.60 13.72
CA LYS A 108 -7.33 -14.99 13.94
C LYS A 108 -8.66 -15.33 13.25
N GLU A 109 -9.46 -14.34 12.92
CA GLU A 109 -10.78 -14.49 12.30
C GLU A 109 -10.74 -14.49 10.78
N MET A 110 -9.64 -13.99 10.21
CA MET A 110 -9.46 -13.93 8.76
C MET A 110 -9.44 -15.32 8.13
N SER A 111 -10.20 -15.51 7.06
CA SER A 111 -10.23 -16.78 6.33
C SER A 111 -8.86 -17.19 5.79
N LEU A 112 -8.57 -18.50 5.81
CA LEU A 112 -7.28 -19.03 5.34
C LEU A 112 -6.96 -18.66 3.88
N LYS A 113 -7.97 -18.57 3.01
CA LYS A 113 -7.79 -18.17 1.62
C LYS A 113 -7.30 -16.71 1.51
N LYS A 114 -7.91 -15.82 2.30
CA LYS A 114 -7.54 -14.41 2.33
C LYS A 114 -6.14 -14.21 2.92
N LYS A 115 -5.80 -14.94 3.99
CA LYS A 115 -4.43 -14.96 4.53
C LYS A 115 -3.41 -15.42 3.49
N ALA A 116 -3.70 -16.52 2.79
CA ALA A 116 -2.80 -17.04 1.77
C ALA A 116 -2.59 -16.05 0.61
N PHE A 117 -3.63 -15.30 0.21
CA PHE A 117 -3.48 -14.21 -0.76
C PHE A 117 -2.55 -13.11 -0.26
N TYR A 118 -2.71 -12.63 0.97
CA TYR A 118 -1.85 -11.57 1.52
C TYR A 118 -0.43 -12.04 1.75
N GLU A 119 -0.23 -13.27 2.21
CA GLU A 119 1.09 -13.88 2.36
C GLU A 119 1.83 -13.98 1.01
N TYR A 120 1.13 -14.49 -0.03
CA TYR A 120 1.64 -14.51 -1.39
C TYR A 120 1.99 -13.09 -1.88
N SER A 121 1.06 -12.15 -1.73
CA SER A 121 1.21 -10.78 -2.21
C SER A 121 2.37 -10.06 -1.52
N SER A 122 2.60 -10.31 -0.24
CA SER A 122 3.68 -9.71 0.54
C SER A 122 5.09 -10.12 0.07
N SER A 123 5.21 -11.20 -0.69
CA SER A 123 6.46 -11.61 -1.32
C SER A 123 6.82 -10.76 -2.55
N PHE A 124 5.84 -10.06 -3.13
CA PHE A 124 6.01 -9.26 -4.34
C PHE A 124 5.81 -7.76 -4.12
N MET A 125 5.08 -7.38 -3.08
CA MET A 125 4.71 -5.99 -2.84
C MET A 125 4.74 -5.67 -1.35
N GLU A 126 5.52 -4.69 -0.97
CA GLU A 126 5.46 -4.10 0.36
C GLU A 126 4.24 -3.20 0.49
N PRO A 127 3.64 -3.12 1.69
CA PRO A 127 2.55 -2.17 1.92
C PRO A 127 2.96 -0.74 1.60
N TRP A 128 2.09 -0.03 0.88
CA TRP A 128 2.15 1.41 0.73
C TRP A 128 1.36 2.01 1.88
N ASP A 129 2.05 2.47 2.90
CA ASP A 129 1.47 2.80 4.20
C ASP A 129 1.62 4.28 4.53
N GLY A 130 0.63 4.79 5.24
CA GLY A 130 0.50 6.17 5.64
C GLY A 130 -0.98 6.55 5.79
N PRO A 131 -1.31 7.72 6.32
CA PRO A 131 -2.70 8.19 6.38
C PRO A 131 -3.25 8.42 4.98
N ALA A 132 -4.07 7.50 4.49
CA ALA A 132 -4.50 7.51 3.09
C ALA A 132 -6.00 7.26 2.92
N SER A 133 -6.64 8.11 2.12
CA SER A 133 -7.93 7.86 1.51
C SER A 133 -7.74 7.89 -0.01
N ILE A 134 -7.88 6.74 -0.65
CA ILE A 134 -7.61 6.55 -2.07
C ILE A 134 -8.90 6.20 -2.78
N VAL A 135 -9.20 6.93 -3.84
CA VAL A 135 -10.25 6.60 -4.81
C VAL A 135 -9.57 6.18 -6.10
N PHE A 136 -10.06 5.12 -6.72
CA PHE A 136 -9.45 4.54 -7.92
C PHE A 136 -10.49 4.11 -8.94
N THR A 137 -10.09 4.03 -10.21
CA THR A 137 -10.95 3.57 -11.32
C THR A 137 -10.12 3.02 -12.48
N ASP A 138 -10.70 2.07 -13.20
CA ASP A 138 -10.22 1.59 -14.51
C ASP A 138 -11.20 1.96 -15.64
N GLY A 139 -12.18 2.81 -15.35
CA GLY A 139 -13.26 3.19 -16.26
C GLY A 139 -14.47 2.25 -16.26
N LYS A 140 -14.32 1.01 -15.78
CA LYS A 140 -15.41 0.02 -15.65
C LYS A 140 -15.91 -0.08 -14.20
N MET A 141 -15.01 0.17 -13.28
CA MET A 141 -15.25 0.17 -11.84
C MET A 141 -14.74 1.46 -11.23
N VAL A 142 -15.35 1.89 -10.15
CA VAL A 142 -14.81 2.90 -9.25
C VAL A 142 -14.83 2.37 -7.84
N GLY A 143 -13.73 2.53 -7.13
CA GLY A 143 -13.63 2.09 -5.75
C GLY A 143 -12.92 3.09 -4.87
N ALA A 144 -13.01 2.85 -3.56
CA ALA A 144 -12.27 3.61 -2.56
C ALA A 144 -11.80 2.69 -1.44
N VAL A 145 -10.66 3.04 -0.87
CA VAL A 145 -10.06 2.33 0.26
C VAL A 145 -9.40 3.32 1.21
N LEU A 146 -9.46 3.03 2.50
CA LEU A 146 -8.64 3.69 3.51
C LEU A 146 -7.41 2.84 3.83
N ASP A 147 -6.39 3.50 4.34
CA ASP A 147 -5.28 2.81 5.00
C ASP A 147 -5.79 1.86 6.10
N ARG A 148 -4.98 0.90 6.49
CA ARG A 148 -5.34 -0.13 7.49
C ARG A 148 -5.77 0.44 8.84
N ASN A 149 -5.34 1.65 9.20
CA ASN A 149 -5.69 2.34 10.44
C ASN A 149 -6.89 3.28 10.27
N GLY A 150 -7.26 3.64 9.04
CA GLY A 150 -8.38 4.52 8.72
C GLY A 150 -8.20 5.94 9.26
N LEU A 151 -6.99 6.48 9.17
CA LEU A 151 -6.64 7.79 9.73
C LEU A 151 -7.31 8.95 8.98
N ARG A 152 -7.60 8.76 7.70
CA ARG A 152 -8.30 9.80 6.88
C ARG A 152 -9.80 9.59 6.92
N PRO A 153 -10.59 10.67 6.99
CA PRO A 153 -12.04 10.57 6.83
C PRO A 153 -12.42 10.28 5.38
N SER A 154 -13.50 9.53 5.20
CA SER A 154 -14.19 9.37 3.93
C SER A 154 -15.65 9.03 4.18
N ARG A 155 -16.57 9.75 3.51
CA ARG A 155 -18.01 9.64 3.66
C ARG A 155 -18.65 9.38 2.33
N PHE A 156 -19.77 8.65 2.33
CA PHE A 156 -20.54 8.42 1.12
C PHE A 156 -22.04 8.57 1.34
N TYR A 157 -22.71 8.91 0.26
CA TYR A 157 -24.16 8.88 0.11
C TYR A 157 -24.53 8.05 -1.12
N VAL A 158 -25.57 7.25 -0.98
CA VAL A 158 -26.26 6.60 -2.09
C VAL A 158 -27.65 7.22 -2.18
N THR A 159 -28.06 7.66 -3.35
CA THR A 159 -29.31 8.37 -3.56
C THR A 159 -30.32 7.53 -4.34
N ASP A 160 -31.59 7.87 -4.26
CA ASP A 160 -32.70 7.21 -4.93
C ASP A 160 -32.68 7.31 -6.46
N ASN A 161 -31.85 8.18 -7.01
CA ASN A 161 -31.62 8.34 -8.45
C ASN A 161 -30.28 7.73 -8.90
N ASP A 162 -29.85 6.66 -8.24
CA ASP A 162 -28.67 5.86 -8.57
C ASP A 162 -27.34 6.65 -8.60
N LYS A 163 -27.25 7.71 -7.80
CA LYS A 163 -25.99 8.44 -7.64
C LYS A 163 -25.30 8.03 -6.35
N VAL A 164 -23.99 7.84 -6.45
CA VAL A 164 -23.10 7.68 -5.30
C VAL A 164 -22.18 8.89 -5.25
N ILE A 165 -22.12 9.52 -4.09
CA ILE A 165 -21.23 10.64 -3.82
C ILE A 165 -20.31 10.20 -2.68
N MET A 166 -19.03 10.21 -2.93
CA MET A 166 -18.00 9.92 -1.92
C MET A 166 -17.03 11.09 -1.84
N ALA A 167 -16.70 11.50 -0.63
CA ALA A 167 -15.74 12.57 -0.39
C ALA A 167 -15.08 12.43 0.97
N SER A 168 -13.90 13.04 1.14
CA SER A 168 -13.24 13.17 2.45
C SER A 168 -14.07 14.00 3.43
N GLU A 169 -14.87 14.94 2.93
CA GLU A 169 -15.72 15.83 3.73
C GLU A 169 -17.20 15.68 3.36
N VAL A 170 -18.09 15.89 4.32
CA VAL A 170 -19.53 16.01 4.05
C VAL A 170 -19.87 17.39 3.50
N GLY A 171 -20.90 17.44 2.66
CA GLY A 171 -21.41 18.72 2.14
C GLY A 171 -20.66 19.27 0.94
N VAL A 172 -19.75 18.51 0.32
CA VAL A 172 -19.03 18.92 -0.92
C VAL A 172 -19.98 19.13 -2.10
N LEU A 173 -21.09 18.40 -2.11
CA LEU A 173 -22.20 18.61 -3.04
C LEU A 173 -23.50 18.72 -2.25
N PRO A 174 -24.42 19.62 -2.65
CA PRO A 174 -25.73 19.70 -2.04
C PRO A 174 -26.53 18.43 -2.39
N VAL A 175 -26.94 17.70 -1.38
CA VAL A 175 -27.80 16.52 -1.50
C VAL A 175 -29.05 16.74 -0.67
N ASN A 176 -30.23 16.59 -1.28
CA ASN A 176 -31.46 16.62 -0.52
C ASN A 176 -31.52 15.38 0.40
N PRO A 177 -31.64 15.56 1.72
CA PRO A 177 -31.70 14.43 2.64
C PRO A 177 -32.81 13.41 2.34
N ARG A 178 -33.91 13.85 1.73
CA ARG A 178 -35.04 12.97 1.35
C ARG A 178 -34.67 11.97 0.25
N ASN A 179 -33.65 12.29 -0.56
CA ASN A 179 -33.22 11.44 -1.67
C ASN A 179 -32.10 10.47 -1.23
N VAL A 180 -31.62 10.54 0.01
CA VAL A 180 -30.54 9.67 0.50
C VAL A 180 -31.13 8.33 0.96
N VAL A 181 -30.81 7.29 0.21
CA VAL A 181 -31.21 5.89 0.50
C VAL A 181 -30.25 5.27 1.53
N SER A 182 -28.94 5.54 1.39
CA SER A 182 -27.92 5.03 2.30
C SER A 182 -26.80 6.06 2.45
N LYS A 183 -26.22 6.09 3.64
CA LYS A 183 -25.06 6.93 3.94
C LYS A 183 -24.14 6.23 4.93
N GLY A 184 -22.85 6.50 4.84
CA GLY A 184 -21.89 5.91 5.75
C GLY A 184 -20.53 6.56 5.65
N ARG A 185 -19.61 5.96 6.38
CA ARG A 185 -18.18 6.22 6.27
C ARG A 185 -17.44 4.98 5.79
N LEU A 186 -16.40 5.17 5.05
CA LEU A 186 -15.48 4.12 4.71
C LEU A 186 -14.76 3.66 5.99
N GLN A 187 -14.59 2.37 6.16
CA GLN A 187 -13.96 1.78 7.33
C GLN A 187 -12.49 1.42 7.04
N PRO A 188 -11.63 1.38 8.07
CA PRO A 188 -10.24 0.98 7.93
C PRO A 188 -10.11 -0.38 7.22
N GLY A 189 -9.20 -0.47 6.25
CA GLY A 189 -8.95 -1.69 5.50
C GLY A 189 -10.13 -2.23 4.69
N LYS A 190 -11.28 -1.54 4.65
CA LYS A 190 -12.45 -1.92 3.84
C LYS A 190 -12.45 -1.24 2.50
N MET A 191 -12.83 -1.99 1.48
CA MET A 191 -12.98 -1.49 0.12
C MET A 191 -14.45 -1.20 -0.19
N PHE A 192 -14.70 -0.06 -0.78
CA PHE A 192 -15.98 0.31 -1.38
C PHE A 192 -15.82 0.22 -2.90
N LEU A 193 -16.67 -0.51 -3.59
CA LEU A 193 -16.53 -0.72 -5.03
C LEU A 193 -17.89 -0.66 -5.74
N ILE A 194 -17.95 0.09 -6.82
CA ILE A 194 -19.08 0.13 -7.74
C ILE A 194 -18.62 -0.47 -9.07
N ASP A 195 -19.34 -1.45 -9.55
CA ASP A 195 -19.16 -2.05 -10.86
C ASP A 195 -20.21 -1.48 -11.81
N PHE A 196 -19.79 -0.69 -12.79
CA PHE A 196 -20.70 -0.05 -13.75
C PHE A 196 -21.30 -1.02 -14.76
N GLU A 197 -20.59 -2.12 -15.08
CA GLU A 197 -21.11 -3.14 -15.99
C GLU A 197 -22.23 -3.94 -15.31
N LYS A 198 -22.11 -4.18 -14.01
CA LYS A 198 -23.14 -4.87 -13.20
C LYS A 198 -24.20 -3.91 -12.63
N GLY A 199 -23.93 -2.61 -12.66
CA GLY A 199 -24.83 -1.61 -12.09
C GLY A 199 -25.05 -1.77 -10.58
N LYS A 200 -24.05 -2.25 -9.83
CA LYS A 200 -24.21 -2.50 -8.38
C LYS A 200 -23.00 -2.10 -7.54
N LEU A 201 -23.29 -1.82 -6.29
CA LEU A 201 -22.31 -1.72 -5.23
C LEU A 201 -21.91 -3.15 -4.77
N ILE A 202 -20.60 -3.45 -4.77
CA ILE A 202 -20.06 -4.74 -4.36
C ILE A 202 -19.53 -4.62 -2.93
N SER A 203 -19.88 -5.57 -2.07
CA SER A 203 -19.43 -5.57 -0.68
C SER A 203 -17.93 -5.93 -0.57
N ASP A 204 -17.27 -5.41 0.47
CA ASP A 204 -15.87 -5.72 0.78
C ASP A 204 -15.62 -7.24 0.87
N GLU A 205 -16.54 -7.96 1.48
CA GLU A 205 -16.44 -9.43 1.62
C GLU A 205 -16.51 -10.14 0.27
N GLU A 206 -17.43 -9.71 -0.62
CA GLU A 206 -17.57 -10.27 -1.97
C GLU A 206 -16.28 -10.01 -2.78
N ILE A 207 -15.74 -8.79 -2.74
CA ILE A 207 -14.50 -8.41 -3.43
C ILE A 207 -13.33 -9.28 -2.94
N LYS A 208 -13.12 -9.31 -1.64
CA LYS A 208 -11.97 -10.01 -1.04
C LYS A 208 -12.05 -11.52 -1.19
N LYS A 209 -13.26 -12.08 -1.11
CA LYS A 209 -13.52 -13.51 -1.38
C LYS A 209 -13.20 -13.83 -2.85
N ASP A 210 -13.62 -12.99 -3.78
CA ASP A 210 -13.40 -13.17 -5.21
C ASP A 210 -11.90 -13.17 -5.51
N VAL A 211 -11.18 -12.12 -5.08
CA VAL A 211 -9.74 -12.00 -5.26
C VAL A 211 -8.97 -13.16 -4.62
N ALA A 212 -9.27 -13.50 -3.36
CA ALA A 212 -8.58 -14.58 -2.65
C ALA A 212 -8.86 -15.98 -3.20
N SER A 213 -9.85 -16.12 -4.08
CA SER A 213 -10.21 -17.39 -4.70
C SER A 213 -9.79 -17.53 -6.15
N GLN A 214 -9.13 -16.52 -6.73
CA GLN A 214 -8.74 -16.54 -8.15
C GLN A 214 -7.64 -17.57 -8.46
N HIS A 215 -6.77 -17.81 -7.49
CA HIS A 215 -5.62 -18.70 -7.67
C HIS A 215 -5.39 -19.58 -6.41
N PRO A 216 -4.65 -20.68 -6.53
CA PRO A 216 -4.33 -21.55 -5.41
C PRO A 216 -3.18 -21.00 -4.56
N TYR A 217 -3.30 -19.78 -4.03
CA TYR A 217 -2.26 -19.07 -3.28
C TYR A 217 -1.67 -19.89 -2.13
N LYS A 218 -2.50 -20.68 -1.43
CA LYS A 218 -2.03 -21.53 -0.34
C LYS A 218 -1.05 -22.60 -0.82
N GLU A 219 -1.32 -23.19 -1.97
CA GLU A 219 -0.45 -24.20 -2.57
C GLU A 219 0.87 -23.53 -3.04
N TRP A 220 0.78 -22.37 -3.68
CA TRP A 220 1.96 -21.64 -4.09
C TRP A 220 2.86 -21.25 -2.92
N ASN A 221 2.27 -20.74 -1.83
CA ASN A 221 3.01 -20.41 -0.62
C ASN A 221 3.71 -21.64 -0.03
N SER A 222 2.99 -22.76 0.14
CA SER A 222 3.57 -23.98 0.71
C SER A 222 4.71 -24.59 -0.11
N ASN A 223 4.72 -24.35 -1.43
CA ASN A 223 5.73 -24.86 -2.33
C ASN A 223 6.95 -23.94 -2.50
N GLN A 224 6.80 -22.64 -2.22
CA GLN A 224 7.82 -21.62 -2.54
C GLN A 224 8.40 -20.91 -1.31
N ILE A 225 7.64 -20.81 -0.21
CA ILE A 225 8.10 -20.10 0.98
C ILE A 225 9.00 -21.04 1.78
N VAL A 226 10.24 -20.59 1.99
CA VAL A 226 11.20 -21.25 2.87
C VAL A 226 11.24 -20.50 4.19
N ASN A 227 10.95 -21.18 5.30
CA ASN A 227 11.05 -20.56 6.61
C ASN A 227 12.50 -20.48 7.07
N LEU A 228 12.84 -19.39 7.74
CA LEU A 228 14.20 -19.21 8.29
C LEU A 228 14.59 -20.38 9.23
N LYS A 229 13.64 -20.95 9.95
CA LYS A 229 13.86 -22.08 10.86
C LYS A 229 14.22 -23.37 10.15
N ASP A 230 13.85 -23.52 8.89
CA ASP A 230 14.11 -24.70 8.07
C ASP A 230 15.49 -24.65 7.38
N LEU A 231 16.14 -23.48 7.45
CA LEU A 231 17.49 -23.32 6.96
C LEU A 231 18.48 -23.93 7.97
N SER A 232 19.41 -24.75 7.46
CA SER A 232 20.52 -25.28 8.29
C SER A 232 21.35 -24.09 8.82
N ALA A 233 21.55 -24.06 10.12
CA ALA A 233 22.43 -23.06 10.71
C ALA A 233 23.82 -23.16 10.04
N SER A 234 24.34 -22.06 9.53
CA SER A 234 25.75 -22.01 9.13
C SER A 234 26.60 -22.31 10.35
N LYS A 235 27.70 -23.04 10.15
CA LYS A 235 28.73 -23.14 11.21
C LYS A 235 29.09 -21.71 11.61
N ASN A 236 29.10 -21.43 12.92
CA ASN A 236 29.57 -20.15 13.41
C ASN A 236 30.99 -19.93 12.83
N GLU A 237 31.13 -18.94 11.98
CA GLU A 237 32.45 -18.48 11.57
C GLU A 237 33.14 -17.94 12.83
N GLU A 238 34.36 -18.40 13.10
CA GLU A 238 35.18 -17.83 14.16
C GLU A 238 35.32 -16.33 13.93
N ILE A 239 35.15 -15.55 14.99
CA ILE A 239 35.31 -14.08 14.95
C ILE A 239 36.77 -13.81 14.52
N GLN A 240 36.92 -13.32 13.32
CA GLN A 240 38.26 -12.98 12.78
C GLN A 240 38.75 -11.68 13.43
N GLU A 241 40.07 -11.53 13.50
CA GLU A 241 40.80 -10.44 14.17
C GLU A 241 40.46 -9.01 13.73
N ASP A 242 39.72 -8.83 12.65
CA ASP A 242 39.36 -7.52 12.07
C ASP A 242 37.96 -7.01 12.48
N LEU A 243 37.50 -7.27 13.70
CA LEU A 243 36.16 -6.90 14.13
C LEU A 243 35.96 -5.38 14.11
N ILE A 244 36.88 -4.58 14.64
CA ILE A 244 36.74 -3.10 14.74
C ILE A 244 36.67 -2.44 13.37
N PRO A 245 37.56 -2.71 12.40
CA PRO A 245 37.42 -2.17 11.05
C PRO A 245 36.10 -2.55 10.37
N LYS A 246 35.63 -3.80 10.57
CA LYS A 246 34.33 -4.24 10.04
C LYS A 246 33.17 -3.48 10.67
N MET A 247 33.19 -3.30 11.98
CA MET A 247 32.16 -2.53 12.69
C MET A 247 32.11 -1.08 12.19
N GLN A 248 33.29 -0.45 12.02
CA GLN A 248 33.37 0.91 11.47
C GLN A 248 32.86 0.97 10.02
N ALA A 249 33.20 -0.02 9.19
CA ALA A 249 32.73 -0.10 7.81
C ALA A 249 31.19 -0.22 7.72
N PHE A 250 30.55 -0.87 8.71
CA PHE A 250 29.10 -0.95 8.84
C PHE A 250 28.47 0.22 9.61
N GLY A 251 29.25 1.24 9.96
CA GLY A 251 28.76 2.46 10.61
C GLY A 251 28.52 2.33 12.11
N TYR A 252 29.05 1.30 12.76
CA TYR A 252 29.00 1.20 14.22
C TYR A 252 30.02 2.12 14.86
N THR A 253 29.55 2.98 15.75
CA THR A 253 30.38 3.87 16.57
C THR A 253 30.46 3.36 18.01
N THR A 254 31.36 3.91 18.82
CA THR A 254 31.44 3.63 20.25
C THR A 254 30.11 3.94 20.95
N GLU A 255 29.48 5.03 20.56
CA GLU A 255 28.14 5.42 21.10
C GLU A 255 27.08 4.39 20.74
N THR A 256 27.08 3.88 19.50
CA THR A 256 26.16 2.81 19.09
C THR A 256 26.35 1.56 19.96
N LEU A 257 27.59 1.22 20.28
CA LEU A 257 27.89 0.06 21.12
C LEU A 257 27.45 0.27 22.56
N GLU A 258 27.80 1.40 23.17
CA GLU A 258 27.57 1.67 24.57
C GLU A 258 26.09 2.02 24.87
N PHE A 259 25.47 2.83 24.05
CA PHE A 259 24.12 3.33 24.32
C PHE A 259 23.01 2.56 23.64
N MET A 260 23.31 1.81 22.59
CA MET A 260 22.29 1.05 21.88
C MET A 260 22.43 -0.45 22.05
N LEU A 261 23.61 -1.01 21.79
CA LEU A 261 23.77 -2.47 21.80
C LEU A 261 24.00 -3.03 23.21
N LEU A 262 24.80 -2.38 24.03
CA LEU A 262 25.09 -2.86 25.37
C LEU A 262 23.83 -3.03 26.25
N PRO A 263 22.88 -2.07 26.29
CA PRO A 263 21.63 -2.25 27.02
C PRO A 263 20.77 -3.41 26.53
N LEU A 264 20.77 -3.69 25.22
CA LEU A 264 20.08 -4.87 24.67
C LEU A 264 20.62 -6.18 25.24
N VAL A 265 21.95 -6.27 25.41
CA VAL A 265 22.61 -7.49 25.88
C VAL A 265 22.58 -7.61 27.40
N THR A 266 22.84 -6.52 28.11
CA THR A 266 23.00 -6.54 29.58
C THR A 266 21.68 -6.39 30.34
N GLU A 267 20.74 -5.62 29.80
CA GLU A 267 19.51 -5.27 30.48
C GLU A 267 18.27 -5.87 29.81
N LEU A 268 18.45 -6.55 28.65
CA LEU A 268 17.37 -7.16 27.85
C LEU A 268 16.22 -6.20 27.53
N ARG A 269 16.57 -4.94 27.32
CA ARG A 269 15.60 -3.88 26.99
C ARG A 269 16.04 -3.07 25.78
N ASP A 270 15.07 -2.51 25.08
CA ASP A 270 15.34 -1.60 23.97
C ASP A 270 15.98 -0.31 24.51
N PRO A 271 17.06 0.19 23.89
CA PRO A 271 17.64 1.46 24.24
C PRO A 271 16.68 2.59 23.85
N LEU A 272 16.21 3.35 24.81
CA LEU A 272 15.38 4.54 24.62
C LEU A 272 16.27 5.72 24.19
N GLY A 273 16.83 5.65 23.00
CA GLY A 273 17.69 6.67 22.40
C GLY A 273 16.98 7.56 21.37
N SER A 274 15.66 7.75 21.48
CA SER A 274 14.97 8.64 20.55
C SER A 274 15.22 10.11 20.87
N VAL A 275 15.29 10.96 19.85
CA VAL A 275 15.45 12.42 19.97
C VAL A 275 14.35 13.03 20.86
N SER A 276 13.15 12.45 20.90
CA SER A 276 12.06 12.88 21.77
C SER A 276 12.37 12.71 23.25
N TYR A 277 13.21 11.75 23.64
CA TYR A 277 13.58 11.54 25.03
C TYR A 277 14.66 12.52 25.51
N THR A 278 15.56 12.94 24.66
CA THR A 278 16.58 13.95 24.98
C THR A 278 15.97 15.33 25.20
N HIS A 279 14.87 15.66 24.51
CA HIS A 279 14.15 16.91 24.72
C HIS A 279 13.29 16.94 25.98
N LEU A 280 12.93 15.81 26.57
CA LEU A 280 12.17 15.74 27.83
C LEU A 280 13.05 15.90 29.07
N ARG A 281 14.37 15.91 28.94
CA ARG A 281 15.34 16.12 30.03
C ARG A 281 15.97 17.51 30.07
N ALA A 282 15.65 18.35 29.11
CA ALA A 282 16.01 19.77 29.10
C ALA A 282 14.87 20.61 29.65
#